data_af91d5baf91c7ec469b25c6707d49570
#
_entry.id   af91d5baf91c7ec469b25c6707d49570
#
_cell.length_a   1.000
_cell.length_b   1.000
_cell.length_c   1.000
_cell.angle_alpha   90.00
_cell.angle_beta   90.00
_cell.angle_gamma   90.00
#
_symmetry.space_group_name_H-M   'P 1'
#
loop_
_entity.id
_entity.type
_entity.pdbx_description
1 polymer ?
#
loop_
_entity_poly.entity_id
_entity_poly.type
_entity_poly.pdbx_seq_one_letter_code
_entity_poly.pdbx_strand_id
1 'polypeptide(L)'
;VHAAVWRANVGRISLYLLDTDNDLNSQYDRNITHSLYGGDWENRLKQEYLLGIGGILALKKLGITKDVYHCNEGHAALCNVQRLVDYVESGLNFDEALELVRASSLYTVHTPVPAGHDYFDEGLFGKYMGSFPGRLGISWDDFMGLGRTNPSDHGEKFCMSTFLCKTCQEVNGVSWLHGKVSQQMFKGIWPGYLPDENRPDHEFRTHDEWYDLYQDHSEESHVGYVTNGVHLPTWTAKEWK
;
A
#
# COMPACT_ATOMS: atom_id res chain seq x y z
N VAL A 1 15.32 -14.38 -8.53
CA VAL A 1 14.02 -15.04 -8.77
C VAL A 1 13.49 -14.59 -10.12
N HIS A 2 12.96 -15.51 -10.92
CA HIS A 2 12.35 -15.26 -12.21
C HIS A 2 10.83 -15.38 -12.08
N ALA A 3 10.08 -14.41 -12.60
CA ALA A 3 8.64 -14.47 -12.65
C ALA A 3 8.13 -14.51 -14.09
N ALA A 4 7.28 -15.46 -14.42
CA ALA A 4 6.46 -15.40 -15.62
C ALA A 4 5.36 -14.36 -15.43
N VAL A 5 5.03 -13.61 -16.47
CA VAL A 5 3.95 -12.63 -16.45
C VAL A 5 2.79 -13.15 -17.30
N TRP A 6 1.69 -13.51 -16.64
CA TRP A 6 0.47 -13.93 -17.29
C TRP A 6 -0.48 -12.74 -17.45
N ARG A 7 -1.15 -12.68 -18.58
CA ARG A 7 -2.21 -11.69 -18.80
C ARG A 7 -3.56 -12.39 -18.87
N ALA A 8 -4.46 -12.02 -17.97
CA ALA A 8 -5.86 -12.43 -17.99
C ALA A 8 -6.75 -11.24 -18.33
N ASN A 9 -7.63 -11.40 -19.30
CA ASN A 9 -8.59 -10.36 -19.68
C ASN A 9 -9.91 -10.60 -18.94
N VAL A 10 -10.31 -9.63 -18.11
CA VAL A 10 -11.57 -9.65 -17.35
C VAL A 10 -12.42 -8.47 -17.80
N GLY A 11 -13.31 -8.70 -18.74
CA GLY A 11 -14.02 -7.62 -19.42
C GLY A 11 -13.04 -6.67 -20.10
N ARG A 12 -13.09 -5.37 -19.74
CA ARG A 12 -12.18 -4.34 -20.25
C ARG A 12 -10.85 -4.25 -19.50
N ILE A 13 -10.70 -4.99 -18.40
CA ILE A 13 -9.54 -4.92 -17.53
C ILE A 13 -8.55 -6.03 -17.89
N SER A 14 -7.27 -5.68 -18.02
CA SER A 14 -6.18 -6.64 -18.11
C SER A 14 -5.55 -6.83 -16.73
N LEU A 15 -5.58 -8.07 -16.23
CA LEU A 15 -4.85 -8.45 -15.03
C LEU A 15 -3.50 -9.01 -15.45
N TYR A 16 -2.44 -8.55 -14.82
CA TYR A 16 -1.10 -9.09 -14.97
C TYR A 16 -0.74 -9.86 -13.70
N LEU A 17 -0.50 -11.15 -13.84
CA LEU A 17 -0.21 -12.06 -12.74
C LEU A 17 1.25 -12.45 -12.80
N LEU A 18 1.95 -12.36 -11.66
CA LEU A 18 3.34 -12.76 -11.53
C LEU A 18 3.40 -14.17 -10.94
N ASP A 19 4.11 -15.06 -11.64
CA ASP A 19 4.19 -16.48 -11.29
C ASP A 19 5.63 -16.92 -11.22
N THR A 20 6.07 -17.41 -10.06
CA THR A 20 7.42 -17.94 -9.85
C THR A 20 7.53 -19.43 -10.10
N ASP A 21 6.44 -20.14 -10.37
CA ASP A 21 6.50 -21.58 -10.65
C ASP A 21 6.96 -21.87 -12.09
N ASN A 22 8.26 -21.74 -12.29
CA ASN A 22 8.93 -22.03 -13.55
C ASN A 22 10.32 -22.64 -13.33
N ASP A 23 10.86 -23.29 -14.37
CA ASP A 23 12.10 -24.07 -14.29
C ASP A 23 13.40 -23.22 -14.14
N LEU A 24 13.31 -21.91 -14.25
CA LEU A 24 14.43 -20.99 -14.02
C LEU A 24 14.66 -20.74 -12.52
N ASN A 25 13.74 -21.15 -11.67
CA ASN A 25 13.79 -20.96 -10.22
C ASN A 25 14.14 -22.28 -9.50
N SER A 26 14.76 -22.13 -8.32
CA SER A 26 14.88 -23.24 -7.37
C SER A 26 13.48 -23.71 -6.91
N GLN A 27 13.38 -24.97 -6.46
CA GLN A 27 12.12 -25.48 -5.91
C GLN A 27 11.57 -24.62 -4.76
N TYR A 28 12.46 -24.02 -3.99
CA TYR A 28 12.11 -23.12 -2.89
C TYR A 28 11.48 -21.82 -3.40
N ASP A 29 12.04 -21.22 -4.46
CA ASP A 29 11.54 -19.96 -5.01
C ASP A 29 10.27 -20.15 -5.85
N ARG A 30 10.09 -21.34 -6.45
CA ARG A 30 8.86 -21.69 -7.18
C ARG A 30 7.61 -21.61 -6.31
N ASN A 31 7.75 -21.86 -5.01
CA ASN A 31 6.64 -21.88 -4.06
C ASN A 31 6.18 -20.48 -3.59
N ILE A 32 6.91 -19.40 -3.92
CA ILE A 32 6.57 -18.04 -3.46
C ILE A 32 5.12 -17.67 -3.83
N THR A 33 4.71 -17.98 -5.05
CA THR A 33 3.36 -17.64 -5.56
C THR A 33 2.35 -18.78 -5.46
N HIS A 34 2.69 -19.90 -4.80
CA HIS A 34 1.84 -21.09 -4.77
C HIS A 34 0.56 -20.91 -3.94
N SER A 35 0.64 -20.20 -2.83
CA SER A 35 -0.49 -20.02 -1.90
C SER A 35 -0.68 -18.58 -1.50
N LEU A 36 -1.92 -18.10 -1.54
CA LEU A 36 -2.28 -16.80 -1.02
C LEU A 36 -2.10 -16.79 0.50
N TYR A 37 -1.38 -15.79 1.03
CA TYR A 37 -1.07 -15.65 2.46
C TYR A 37 -0.40 -16.88 3.11
N GLY A 38 0.22 -17.73 2.29
CA GLY A 38 0.88 -18.94 2.78
C GLY A 38 2.32 -18.68 3.26
N GLY A 39 2.80 -19.56 4.16
CA GLY A 39 4.18 -19.53 4.65
C GLY A 39 4.41 -18.66 5.88
N ASP A 40 5.67 -18.40 6.15
CA ASP A 40 6.14 -17.55 7.24
C ASP A 40 6.28 -16.08 6.82
N TRP A 41 6.73 -15.24 7.74
CA TRP A 41 6.96 -13.81 7.49
C TRP A 41 7.99 -13.55 6.38
N GLU A 42 8.94 -14.44 6.19
CA GLU A 42 9.90 -14.31 5.10
C GLU A 42 9.25 -14.58 3.74
N ASN A 43 8.41 -15.61 3.63
CA ASN A 43 7.65 -15.87 2.42
C ASN A 43 6.67 -14.74 2.13
N ARG A 44 6.05 -14.17 3.17
CA ARG A 44 5.20 -12.99 3.05
C ARG A 44 5.95 -11.81 2.45
N LEU A 45 7.14 -11.48 2.97
CA LEU A 45 7.97 -10.41 2.43
C LEU A 45 8.37 -10.67 0.97
N LYS A 46 8.69 -11.92 0.62
CA LYS A 46 9.00 -12.29 -0.78
C LYS A 46 7.82 -12.07 -1.71
N GLN A 47 6.60 -12.41 -1.28
CA GLN A 47 5.37 -12.16 -2.06
C GLN A 47 5.16 -10.67 -2.28
N GLU A 48 5.33 -9.84 -1.25
CA GLU A 48 5.18 -8.40 -1.34
C GLU A 48 6.30 -7.73 -2.15
N TYR A 49 7.52 -8.23 -2.04
CA TYR A 49 8.63 -7.81 -2.90
C TYR A 49 8.34 -8.11 -4.37
N LEU A 50 7.87 -9.32 -4.66
CA LEU A 50 7.51 -9.72 -6.01
C LEU A 50 6.37 -8.87 -6.56
N LEU A 51 5.32 -8.65 -5.77
CA LEU A 51 4.16 -7.85 -6.19
C LEU A 51 4.54 -6.38 -6.38
N GLY A 52 5.20 -5.77 -5.41
CA GLY A 52 5.52 -4.35 -5.42
C GLY A 52 6.64 -4.04 -6.43
N ILE A 53 7.85 -4.49 -6.13
CA ILE A 53 9.02 -4.20 -6.98
C ILE A 53 8.91 -4.94 -8.32
N GLY A 54 8.63 -6.24 -8.29
CA GLY A 54 8.47 -7.05 -9.49
C GLY A 54 7.35 -6.54 -10.39
N GLY A 55 6.23 -6.08 -9.80
CA GLY A 55 5.11 -5.50 -10.53
C GLY A 55 5.50 -4.25 -11.33
N ILE A 56 6.21 -3.30 -10.71
CA ILE A 56 6.69 -2.09 -11.41
C ILE A 56 7.68 -2.46 -12.53
N LEU A 57 8.61 -3.37 -12.24
CA LEU A 57 9.56 -3.85 -13.25
C LEU A 57 8.85 -4.55 -14.42
N ALA A 58 7.80 -5.33 -14.15
CA ALA A 58 6.99 -5.97 -15.18
C ALA A 58 6.25 -4.95 -16.05
N LEU A 59 5.60 -3.94 -15.45
CA LEU A 59 4.94 -2.86 -16.19
C LEU A 59 5.93 -2.13 -17.09
N LYS A 60 7.09 -1.77 -16.56
CA LYS A 60 8.17 -1.11 -17.31
C LYS A 60 8.65 -1.97 -18.50
N LYS A 61 8.84 -3.28 -18.27
CA LYS A 61 9.26 -4.22 -19.32
C LYS A 61 8.20 -4.39 -20.42
N LEU A 62 6.93 -4.28 -20.06
CA LEU A 62 5.80 -4.33 -20.99
C LEU A 62 5.51 -3.00 -21.69
N GLY A 63 6.26 -1.93 -21.38
CA GLY A 63 6.03 -0.59 -21.91
C GLY A 63 4.72 0.05 -21.41
N ILE A 64 4.23 -0.36 -20.25
CA ILE A 64 3.00 0.15 -19.65
C ILE A 64 3.35 1.27 -18.66
N THR A 65 2.92 2.49 -18.97
CA THR A 65 3.04 3.65 -18.07
C THR A 65 1.69 4.01 -17.48
N LYS A 66 1.70 4.51 -16.25
CA LYS A 66 0.51 4.95 -15.53
C LYS A 66 0.75 6.29 -14.86
N ASP A 67 -0.30 7.10 -14.78
CA ASP A 67 -0.26 8.39 -14.10
C ASP A 67 -0.56 8.26 -12.61
N VAL A 68 -1.36 7.26 -12.20
CA VAL A 68 -1.77 7.00 -10.83
C VAL A 68 -1.55 5.53 -10.48
N TYR A 69 -1.04 5.32 -9.28
CA TYR A 69 -0.80 4.00 -8.68
C TYR A 69 -1.65 3.86 -7.42
N HIS A 70 -2.55 2.90 -7.45
CA HIS A 70 -3.45 2.62 -6.34
C HIS A 70 -3.02 1.34 -5.61
N CYS A 71 -2.60 1.50 -4.36
CA CYS A 71 -2.26 0.39 -3.47
C CYS A 71 -3.50 -0.03 -2.67
N ASN A 72 -3.99 -1.23 -2.94
CA ASN A 72 -5.04 -1.87 -2.17
C ASN A 72 -4.40 -2.68 -1.04
N GLU A 73 -4.48 -2.20 0.19
CA GLU A 73 -3.74 -2.68 1.36
C GLU A 73 -2.20 -2.52 1.27
N GLY A 74 -1.49 -3.00 2.30
CA GLY A 74 -0.04 -2.94 2.40
C GLY A 74 0.74 -3.80 1.40
N HIS A 75 0.07 -4.79 0.81
CA HIS A 75 0.69 -5.86 0.02
C HIS A 75 1.55 -5.38 -1.16
N ALA A 76 1.19 -4.27 -1.79
CA ALA A 76 1.90 -3.70 -2.92
C ALA A 76 2.80 -2.51 -2.54
N ALA A 77 2.97 -2.21 -1.26
CA ALA A 77 3.66 -1.02 -0.78
C ALA A 77 5.04 -0.81 -1.41
N LEU A 78 5.80 -1.88 -1.61
CA LEU A 78 7.12 -1.82 -2.20
C LEU A 78 7.14 -1.35 -3.66
N CYS A 79 5.97 -1.18 -4.31
CA CYS A 79 5.91 -0.53 -5.63
C CYS A 79 6.43 0.91 -5.55
N ASN A 80 6.14 1.63 -4.46
CA ASN A 80 6.62 2.99 -4.26
C ASN A 80 8.14 3.02 -4.06
N VAL A 81 8.76 1.99 -3.46
CA VAL A 81 10.23 1.89 -3.39
C VAL A 81 10.85 1.82 -4.79
N GLN A 82 10.33 0.95 -5.68
CA GLN A 82 10.87 0.84 -7.03
C GLN A 82 10.65 2.13 -7.84
N ARG A 83 9.53 2.80 -7.65
CA ARG A 83 9.25 4.08 -8.30
C ARG A 83 10.18 5.19 -7.81
N LEU A 84 10.44 5.26 -6.50
CA LEU A 84 11.45 6.17 -5.93
C LEU A 84 12.82 5.93 -6.57
N VAL A 85 13.23 4.66 -6.67
CA VAL A 85 14.49 4.29 -7.32
C VAL A 85 14.52 4.75 -8.78
N ASP A 86 13.46 4.50 -9.54
CA ASP A 86 13.41 4.89 -10.96
C ASP A 86 13.54 6.42 -11.13
N TYR A 87 12.94 7.22 -10.23
CA TYR A 87 13.08 8.68 -10.26
C TYR A 87 14.47 9.15 -9.84
N VAL A 88 15.05 8.59 -8.79
CA VAL A 88 16.41 8.95 -8.36
C VAL A 88 17.43 8.56 -9.42
N GLU A 89 17.33 7.39 -10.02
CA GLU A 89 18.20 6.95 -11.13
C GLU A 89 17.99 7.79 -12.40
N SER A 90 16.87 8.50 -12.53
CA SER A 90 16.64 9.47 -13.62
C SER A 90 17.27 10.86 -13.36
N GLY A 91 17.84 11.09 -12.17
CA GLY A 91 18.57 12.29 -11.82
C GLY A 91 17.93 13.18 -10.77
N LEU A 92 16.79 12.79 -10.17
CA LEU A 92 16.18 13.52 -9.06
C LEU A 92 16.87 13.16 -7.74
N ASN A 93 16.84 14.08 -6.77
CA ASN A 93 17.18 13.72 -5.40
C ASN A 93 16.00 12.95 -4.74
N PHE A 94 16.24 12.40 -3.53
CA PHE A 94 15.25 11.58 -2.84
C PHE A 94 13.97 12.36 -2.52
N ASP A 95 14.07 13.59 -2.06
CA ASP A 95 12.91 14.40 -1.67
C ASP A 95 12.03 14.74 -2.87
N GLU A 96 12.64 15.11 -3.99
CA GLU A 96 11.95 15.36 -5.26
C GLU A 96 11.25 14.09 -5.76
N ALA A 97 11.92 12.95 -5.70
CA ALA A 97 11.36 11.65 -6.07
C ALA A 97 10.19 11.28 -5.16
N LEU A 98 10.29 11.55 -3.85
CA LEU A 98 9.25 11.26 -2.87
C LEU A 98 7.98 12.08 -3.15
N GLU A 99 8.11 13.37 -3.47
CA GLU A 99 6.97 14.20 -3.82
C GLU A 99 6.25 13.73 -5.10
N LEU A 100 7.00 13.31 -6.12
CA LEU A 100 6.41 12.75 -7.34
C LEU A 100 5.69 11.42 -7.08
N VAL A 101 6.28 10.55 -6.26
CA VAL A 101 5.64 9.29 -5.87
C VAL A 101 4.37 9.57 -5.07
N ARG A 102 4.40 10.49 -4.11
CA ARG A 102 3.21 10.90 -3.32
C ARG A 102 2.10 11.40 -4.23
N ALA A 103 2.38 12.41 -5.06
CA ALA A 103 1.40 13.06 -5.92
C ALA A 103 0.67 12.11 -6.88
N SER A 104 1.24 10.93 -7.12
CA SER A 104 0.70 9.92 -8.04
C SER A 104 0.33 8.60 -7.37
N SER A 105 0.23 8.58 -6.03
CA SER A 105 -0.08 7.38 -5.26
C SER A 105 -1.32 7.56 -4.38
N LEU A 106 -2.15 6.51 -4.36
CA LEU A 106 -3.34 6.37 -3.52
C LEU A 106 -3.23 5.07 -2.72
N TYR A 107 -3.54 5.12 -1.44
CA TYR A 107 -3.60 3.97 -0.55
C TYR A 107 -5.02 3.77 0.00
N THR A 108 -5.59 2.59 -0.22
CA THR A 108 -6.86 2.18 0.41
C THR A 108 -6.58 1.12 1.48
N VAL A 109 -6.87 1.48 2.73
CA VAL A 109 -6.78 0.57 3.86
C VAL A 109 -8.10 -0.18 4.05
N HIS A 110 -8.03 -1.49 4.26
CA HIS A 110 -9.18 -2.36 4.53
C HIS A 110 -9.14 -2.93 5.95
N THR A 111 -7.96 -3.01 6.54
CA THR A 111 -7.74 -3.62 7.84
C THR A 111 -8.11 -2.65 8.97
N PRO A 112 -9.06 -3.01 9.86
CA PRO A 112 -9.55 -2.11 10.91
C PRO A 112 -8.77 -2.21 12.23
N VAL A 113 -7.72 -3.05 12.29
CA VAL A 113 -6.94 -3.30 13.51
C VAL A 113 -5.44 -3.30 13.23
N PRO A 114 -4.60 -2.71 14.10
CA PRO A 114 -3.15 -2.64 13.88
C PRO A 114 -2.49 -4.00 13.66
N ALA A 115 -2.92 -5.03 14.37
CA ALA A 115 -2.34 -6.38 14.29
C ALA A 115 -2.53 -7.07 12.93
N GLY A 116 -3.40 -6.56 12.07
CA GLY A 116 -3.63 -7.09 10.72
C GLY A 116 -2.76 -6.48 9.63
N HIS A 117 -1.92 -5.49 9.96
CA HIS A 117 -0.96 -4.92 9.03
C HIS A 117 0.32 -5.75 8.97
N ASP A 118 1.02 -5.65 7.84
CA ASP A 118 2.28 -6.36 7.64
C ASP A 118 3.44 -5.57 8.26
N TYR A 119 4.15 -6.21 9.22
CA TYR A 119 5.30 -5.66 9.94
C TYR A 119 6.50 -6.57 9.78
N PHE A 120 7.63 -6.02 9.38
CA PHE A 120 8.86 -6.77 9.17
C PHE A 120 9.96 -6.32 10.13
N ASP A 121 10.57 -7.29 10.82
CA ASP A 121 11.75 -7.03 11.65
C ASP A 121 12.89 -6.49 10.79
N GLU A 122 13.67 -5.58 11.34
CA GLU A 122 14.76 -4.91 10.63
C GLU A 122 15.75 -5.90 10.00
N GLY A 123 16.11 -6.98 10.71
CA GLY A 123 17.01 -8.00 10.20
C GLY A 123 16.45 -8.74 8.98
N LEU A 124 15.18 -9.12 9.01
CA LEU A 124 14.50 -9.76 7.88
C LEU A 124 14.35 -8.77 6.72
N PHE A 125 13.90 -7.56 7.00
CA PHE A 125 13.70 -6.53 5.99
C PHE A 125 15.02 -6.17 5.30
N GLY A 126 16.10 -6.00 6.08
CA GLY A 126 17.45 -5.70 5.58
C GLY A 126 18.03 -6.79 4.66
N LYS A 127 17.67 -8.06 4.87
CA LYS A 127 18.07 -9.16 4.00
C LYS A 127 17.66 -8.95 2.53
N TYR A 128 16.49 -8.36 2.29
CA TYR A 128 15.93 -8.13 0.96
C TYR A 128 16.07 -6.70 0.48
N MET A 129 15.97 -5.74 1.40
CA MET A 129 15.89 -4.31 1.07
C MET A 129 17.20 -3.54 1.33
N GLY A 130 18.23 -4.18 1.88
CA GLY A 130 19.47 -3.53 2.29
C GLY A 130 20.26 -2.78 1.20
N SER A 131 20.03 -3.11 -0.07
CA SER A 131 20.67 -2.40 -1.20
C SER A 131 19.92 -1.14 -1.66
N PHE A 132 18.67 -0.96 -1.25
CA PHE A 132 17.83 0.14 -1.74
C PHE A 132 18.24 1.52 -1.20
N PRO A 133 18.61 1.71 0.08
CA PRO A 133 19.04 3.01 0.58
C PRO A 133 20.16 3.65 -0.24
N GLY A 134 21.17 2.85 -0.60
CA GLY A 134 22.27 3.33 -1.46
C GLY A 134 21.80 3.77 -2.85
N ARG A 135 20.78 3.12 -3.42
CA ARG A 135 20.18 3.52 -4.71
C ARG A 135 19.32 4.78 -4.57
N LEU A 136 18.76 5.01 -3.39
CA LEU A 136 17.93 6.18 -3.08
C LEU A 136 18.75 7.38 -2.60
N GLY A 137 20.04 7.20 -2.27
CA GLY A 137 20.90 8.26 -1.74
C GLY A 137 20.59 8.64 -0.29
N ILE A 138 19.97 7.75 0.49
CA ILE A 138 19.61 7.95 1.90
C ILE A 138 20.28 6.90 2.80
N SER A 139 20.28 7.14 4.11
CA SER A 139 20.76 6.16 5.08
C SER A 139 19.80 4.98 5.25
N TRP A 140 20.30 3.88 5.85
CA TRP A 140 19.44 2.77 6.25
C TRP A 140 18.39 3.19 7.28
N ASP A 141 18.78 4.04 8.24
CA ASP A 141 17.85 4.54 9.26
C ASP A 141 16.74 5.41 8.67
N ASP A 142 17.07 6.30 7.72
CA ASP A 142 16.05 7.09 7.00
C ASP A 142 15.08 6.17 6.25
N PHE A 143 15.60 5.13 5.60
CA PHE A 143 14.78 4.16 4.87
C PHE A 143 13.85 3.40 5.82
N MET A 144 14.35 2.89 6.94
CA MET A 144 13.54 2.24 7.98
C MET A 144 12.52 3.23 8.58
N GLY A 145 12.91 4.50 8.77
CA GLY A 145 12.05 5.58 9.26
C GLY A 145 10.81 5.83 8.40
N LEU A 146 10.86 5.50 7.11
CA LEU A 146 9.67 5.57 6.24
C LEU A 146 8.57 4.59 6.68
N GLY A 147 8.94 3.44 7.22
CA GLY A 147 7.99 2.41 7.68
C GLY A 147 7.72 2.46 9.19
N ARG A 148 8.31 3.38 9.96
CA ARG A 148 8.09 3.56 11.39
C ARG A 148 7.12 4.71 11.66
N THR A 149 6.25 4.58 12.64
CA THR A 149 5.36 5.67 13.07
C THR A 149 6.21 6.83 13.60
N ASN A 150 7.09 6.55 14.53
CA ASN A 150 8.17 7.46 14.91
C ASN A 150 9.46 7.07 14.18
N PRO A 151 9.94 7.85 13.20
CA PRO A 151 11.14 7.51 12.43
C PRO A 151 12.38 7.21 13.28
N SER A 152 12.49 7.87 14.46
CA SER A 152 13.63 7.74 15.36
C SER A 152 13.50 6.57 16.35
N ASP A 153 12.38 5.84 16.37
CA ASP A 153 12.23 4.68 17.24
C ASP A 153 12.77 3.42 16.57
N HIS A 154 14.01 3.07 16.88
CA HIS A 154 14.67 1.88 16.35
C HIS A 154 14.07 0.55 16.88
N GLY A 155 13.16 0.61 17.85
CA GLY A 155 12.38 -0.55 18.30
C GLY A 155 11.18 -0.88 17.43
N GLU A 156 10.72 0.09 16.61
CA GLU A 156 9.62 -0.15 15.68
C GLU A 156 10.07 -0.98 14.47
N LYS A 157 9.24 -1.94 14.09
CA LYS A 157 9.38 -2.69 12.83
C LYS A 157 9.02 -1.84 11.63
N PHE A 158 9.46 -2.23 10.44
CA PHE A 158 8.98 -1.62 9.20
C PHE A 158 7.54 -2.07 8.93
N CYS A 159 6.60 -1.13 8.94
CA CYS A 159 5.19 -1.34 8.64
C CYS A 159 4.87 -0.88 7.21
N MET A 160 4.33 -1.79 6.39
CA MET A 160 3.96 -1.48 5.00
C MET A 160 2.87 -0.40 4.90
N SER A 161 1.90 -0.43 5.81
CA SER A 161 0.84 0.58 5.86
C SER A 161 1.36 1.96 6.27
N THR A 162 2.25 2.03 7.26
CA THR A 162 2.91 3.28 7.64
C THR A 162 3.73 3.85 6.49
N PHE A 163 4.45 2.99 5.77
CA PHE A 163 5.20 3.39 4.58
C PHE A 163 4.27 3.96 3.50
N LEU A 164 3.12 3.33 3.23
CA LEU A 164 2.13 3.86 2.28
C LEU A 164 1.52 5.18 2.74
N CYS A 165 1.18 5.32 4.03
CA CYS A 165 0.72 6.59 4.57
C CYS A 165 1.72 7.74 4.34
N LYS A 166 3.02 7.45 4.36
CA LYS A 166 4.08 8.45 4.15
C LYS A 166 4.40 8.68 2.66
N THR A 167 4.05 7.74 1.78
CA THR A 167 4.40 7.78 0.36
C THR A 167 3.22 7.88 -0.59
N CYS A 168 2.00 8.01 -0.07
CA CYS A 168 0.79 8.31 -0.85
C CYS A 168 0.23 9.66 -0.42
N GLN A 169 -0.26 10.42 -1.36
CA GLN A 169 -0.95 11.69 -1.09
C GLN A 169 -2.33 11.42 -0.53
N GLU A 170 -3.04 10.46 -1.11
CA GLU A 170 -4.39 10.09 -0.73
C GLU A 170 -4.38 8.76 0.04
N VAL A 171 -5.00 8.77 1.22
CA VAL A 171 -5.22 7.59 2.06
C VAL A 171 -6.70 7.53 2.42
N ASN A 172 -7.34 6.40 2.17
CA ASN A 172 -8.76 6.25 2.50
C ASN A 172 -9.11 4.89 3.12
N GLY A 173 -10.05 4.91 4.04
CA GLY A 173 -10.80 3.73 4.48
C GLY A 173 -11.95 3.40 3.52
N VAL A 174 -12.63 2.27 3.73
CA VAL A 174 -13.66 1.72 2.82
C VAL A 174 -15.09 1.98 3.28
N SER A 175 -15.29 2.78 4.28
CA SER A 175 -16.56 3.33 4.74
C SER A 175 -16.28 4.50 5.69
N TRP A 176 -17.29 5.32 5.98
CA TRP A 176 -17.18 6.40 6.95
C TRP A 176 -16.63 5.95 8.32
N LEU A 177 -17.23 4.90 8.91
CA LEU A 177 -16.76 4.37 10.19
C LEU A 177 -15.32 3.83 10.10
N HIS A 178 -14.99 3.14 9.00
CA HIS A 178 -13.65 2.62 8.78
C HIS A 178 -12.62 3.75 8.59
N GLY A 179 -12.99 4.84 7.94
CA GLY A 179 -12.18 6.05 7.86
C GLY A 179 -11.82 6.59 9.24
N LYS A 180 -12.82 6.76 10.13
CA LYS A 180 -12.60 7.20 11.52
C LYS A 180 -11.68 6.24 12.30
N VAL A 181 -11.89 4.93 12.18
CA VAL A 181 -11.00 3.93 12.81
C VAL A 181 -9.58 4.06 12.29
N SER A 182 -9.41 4.23 10.98
CA SER A 182 -8.10 4.38 10.34
C SER A 182 -7.41 5.69 10.74
N GLN A 183 -8.13 6.78 10.89
CA GLN A 183 -7.60 8.04 11.43
C GLN A 183 -7.00 7.84 12.82
N GLN A 184 -7.71 7.16 13.71
CA GLN A 184 -7.20 6.85 15.05
C GLN A 184 -5.99 5.91 14.99
N MET A 185 -6.02 4.93 14.12
CA MET A 185 -4.96 3.95 13.97
C MET A 185 -3.65 4.56 13.49
N PHE A 186 -3.73 5.52 12.57
CA PHE A 186 -2.56 6.18 11.97
C PHE A 186 -2.23 7.56 12.56
N LYS A 187 -2.92 8.01 13.60
CA LYS A 187 -2.74 9.35 14.18
C LYS A 187 -1.29 9.68 14.55
N GLY A 188 -0.49 8.69 14.94
CA GLY A 188 0.90 8.89 15.30
C GLY A 188 1.82 9.25 14.12
N ILE A 189 1.38 8.99 12.88
CA ILE A 189 2.16 9.29 11.67
C ILE A 189 2.17 10.80 11.38
N TRP A 190 1.08 11.49 11.71
CA TRP A 190 0.90 12.92 11.48
C TRP A 190 0.65 13.68 12.80
N PRO A 191 1.71 13.98 13.56
CA PRO A 191 1.59 14.75 14.80
C PRO A 191 0.94 16.11 14.53
N GLY A 192 -0.11 16.44 15.26
CA GLY A 192 -0.87 17.68 15.10
C GLY A 192 -2.18 17.53 14.34
N TYR A 193 -2.38 16.43 13.62
CA TYR A 193 -3.65 16.08 13.00
C TYR A 193 -4.39 15.08 13.89
N LEU A 194 -4.98 15.58 14.95
CA LEU A 194 -5.83 14.76 15.81
C LEU A 194 -7.20 14.63 15.16
N PRO A 195 -7.78 13.42 15.13
CA PRO A 195 -9.19 13.27 14.80
C PRO A 195 -10.00 14.10 15.79
N ASP A 196 -10.99 14.82 15.30
CA ASP A 196 -11.87 15.60 16.17
C ASP A 196 -12.77 14.65 16.99
N GLU A 197 -12.31 14.35 18.21
CA GLU A 197 -13.05 13.49 19.15
C GLU A 197 -14.38 14.14 19.61
N ASN A 198 -14.55 15.45 19.39
CA ASN A 198 -15.70 16.22 19.81
C ASN A 198 -16.75 16.40 18.72
N ARG A 199 -16.52 15.91 17.50
CA ARG A 199 -17.55 16.01 16.46
C ARG A 199 -18.67 15.03 16.73
N PRO A 200 -19.92 15.52 16.78
CA PRO A 200 -21.07 14.65 16.97
C PRO A 200 -21.13 13.62 15.83
N ASP A 201 -21.46 12.37 16.18
CA ASP A 201 -21.77 11.35 15.19
C ASP A 201 -23.04 11.79 14.44
N HIS A 202 -22.85 12.38 13.27
CA HIS A 202 -23.97 12.71 12.40
C HIS A 202 -24.47 11.43 11.72
N GLU A 203 -25.70 11.03 12.05
CA GLU A 203 -26.46 10.17 11.17
C GLU A 203 -26.77 10.97 9.91
N PHE A 204 -26.20 10.57 8.79
CA PHE A 204 -26.48 11.20 7.50
C PHE A 204 -27.95 10.97 7.13
N ARG A 205 -28.69 12.04 7.01
CA ARG A 205 -30.11 12.01 6.65
C ARG A 205 -30.34 12.14 5.16
N THR A 206 -29.41 12.81 4.46
CA THR A 206 -29.49 13.03 3.02
C THR A 206 -28.12 12.89 2.34
N HIS A 207 -28.13 12.65 1.02
CA HIS A 207 -26.93 12.61 0.20
C HIS A 207 -26.19 13.96 0.20
N ASP A 208 -26.91 15.06 0.24
CA ASP A 208 -26.35 16.41 0.18
C ASP A 208 -25.62 16.75 1.49
N GLU A 209 -26.20 16.41 2.65
CA GLU A 209 -25.53 16.53 3.95
C GLU A 209 -24.23 15.71 4.01
N TRP A 210 -24.22 14.53 3.37
CA TRP A 210 -23.01 13.71 3.26
C TRP A 210 -21.95 14.37 2.37
N TYR A 211 -22.37 14.95 1.25
CA TYR A 211 -21.47 15.60 0.30
C TYR A 211 -20.84 16.87 0.88
N ASP A 212 -21.63 17.70 1.54
CA ASP A 212 -21.17 18.91 2.22
C ASP A 212 -20.19 18.57 3.35
N LEU A 213 -20.49 17.54 4.15
CA LEU A 213 -19.59 17.07 5.19
C LEU A 213 -18.28 16.52 4.65
N TYR A 214 -18.33 15.84 3.50
CA TYR A 214 -17.14 15.31 2.83
C TYR A 214 -16.21 16.43 2.34
N GLN A 215 -16.78 17.51 1.80
CA GLN A 215 -16.02 18.70 1.35
C GLN A 215 -15.37 19.44 2.53
N ASP A 216 -16.08 19.57 3.65
CA ASP A 216 -15.64 20.36 4.81
C ASP A 216 -14.56 19.65 5.64
N HIS A 217 -14.42 18.33 5.55
CA HIS A 217 -13.58 17.51 6.43
C HIS A 217 -12.38 16.85 5.77
N SER A 218 -12.24 16.93 4.45
CA SER A 218 -11.08 16.41 3.75
C SER A 218 -9.79 17.17 4.08
N GLU A 219 -9.91 18.43 4.50
CA GLU A 219 -8.78 19.30 4.85
C GLU A 219 -8.21 19.03 6.25
N GLU A 220 -8.94 18.37 7.14
CA GLU A 220 -8.54 18.19 8.55
C GLU A 220 -8.02 16.79 8.88
N SER A 221 -8.09 15.85 7.97
CA SER A 221 -7.59 14.49 8.19
C SER A 221 -6.86 13.94 6.97
N HIS A 222 -5.67 13.37 7.20
CA HIS A 222 -4.91 12.68 6.15
C HIS A 222 -5.55 11.35 5.72
N VAL A 223 -6.59 10.88 6.40
CA VAL A 223 -7.30 9.64 6.06
C VAL A 223 -8.76 9.94 5.82
N GLY A 224 -9.14 9.92 4.56
CA GLY A 224 -10.52 10.02 4.13
C GLY A 224 -11.24 8.67 4.12
N TYR A 225 -12.38 8.63 3.44
CA TYR A 225 -13.07 7.36 3.17
C TYR A 225 -13.75 7.39 1.80
N VAL A 226 -13.82 6.19 1.19
CA VAL A 226 -14.63 5.93 0.00
C VAL A 226 -15.40 4.65 0.28
N THR A 227 -16.73 4.73 0.32
CA THR A 227 -17.57 3.55 0.61
C THR A 227 -17.46 2.53 -0.53
N ASN A 228 -17.12 1.29 -0.17
CA ASN A 228 -17.06 0.20 -1.13
C ASN A 228 -18.41 -0.04 -1.83
N GLY A 229 -18.34 -0.32 -3.11
CA GLY A 229 -19.47 -0.85 -3.85
C GLY A 229 -19.79 -2.29 -3.45
N VAL A 230 -21.04 -2.70 -3.64
CA VAL A 230 -21.51 -4.06 -3.39
C VAL A 230 -22.01 -4.68 -4.69
N HIS A 231 -21.40 -5.80 -5.08
CA HIS A 231 -21.89 -6.58 -6.23
C HIS A 231 -23.01 -7.51 -5.79
N LEU A 232 -24.24 -7.02 -5.81
CA LEU A 232 -25.43 -7.75 -5.36
C LEU A 232 -25.54 -9.19 -5.92
N PRO A 233 -25.30 -9.45 -7.24
CA PRO A 233 -25.41 -10.81 -7.75
C PRO A 233 -24.46 -11.82 -7.07
N THR A 234 -23.28 -11.38 -6.61
CA THR A 234 -22.34 -12.24 -5.88
C THR A 234 -22.75 -12.46 -4.43
N TRP A 235 -23.19 -11.38 -3.76
CA TRP A 235 -23.40 -11.38 -2.32
C TRP A 235 -24.82 -11.76 -1.88
N THR A 236 -25.77 -11.79 -2.82
CA THR A 236 -27.15 -12.19 -2.51
C THR A 236 -27.29 -13.71 -2.60
N ALA A 237 -27.82 -14.33 -1.56
CA ALA A 237 -28.15 -15.74 -1.55
C ALA A 237 -29.19 -16.08 -2.65
N LYS A 238 -29.17 -17.33 -3.17
CA LYS A 238 -30.04 -17.71 -4.26
C LYS A 238 -31.52 -17.57 -3.91
N GLU A 239 -31.85 -17.76 -2.62
CA GLU A 239 -33.22 -17.70 -2.08
C GLU A 239 -33.78 -16.26 -2.09
N TRP A 240 -32.93 -15.25 -2.30
CA TRP A 240 -33.31 -13.83 -2.34
C TRP A 240 -33.22 -13.21 -3.75
N LYS A 241 -32.82 -14.01 -4.73
CA LYS A 241 -32.81 -13.69 -6.17
C LYS A 241 -34.09 -14.13 -6.84
#